data_dc800768724583b82e217fb85f8b5480
#
_entry.id   dc800768724583b82e217fb85f8b5480
#
_cell.length_a   1.000
_cell.length_b   1.000
_cell.length_c   1.000
_cell.angle_alpha   90.00
_cell.angle_beta   90.00
_cell.angle_gamma   90.00
#
_symmetry.space_group_name_H-M   'P 1'
#
loop_
_entity.id
_entity.type
_entity.pdbx_description
1 polymer ?
#
loop_
_entity_poly.entity_id
_entity_poly.type
_entity_poly.pdbx_seq_one_letter_code
_entity_poly.pdbx_strand_id
1 'polypeptide(L)'
;MGIIKAVTQAVGGAFADQWLEVIEADNMGDQTVFTKGTLIRRGENKKGTDNVVSNGSMIHVYDNQFMILVDGGKIVDYTAEPGYYKVSNSSMPSLFNGQFGDSLKETFDRVRFGGQTPQSQKVYYINLQEIKGIKFGTRNPINYYDTFYNAELFLRAHGTYSIKIVNPLQFYAEAIPKNMDHVEITDINEPVSYTHLRA
;
A
#
# COMPACT_ATOMS: atom_id res chain seq x y z
N MET A 1 -13.03 15.37 -13.76
CA MET A 1 -11.57 15.22 -14.02
C MET A 1 -10.88 15.01 -12.69
N GLY A 2 -9.99 14.03 -12.60
CA GLY A 2 -9.33 13.68 -11.34
C GLY A 2 -8.19 14.60 -10.95
N ILE A 3 -7.74 14.48 -9.71
CA ILE A 3 -6.55 15.14 -9.20
C ILE A 3 -5.31 14.57 -9.92
N ILE A 4 -5.36 13.30 -10.26
CA ILE A 4 -4.29 12.59 -10.97
C ILE A 4 -4.70 12.42 -12.44
N LYS A 5 -3.81 12.80 -13.35
CA LYS A 5 -3.97 12.59 -14.79
C LYS A 5 -2.88 11.65 -15.26
N ALA A 6 -3.28 10.54 -15.90
CA ALA A 6 -2.34 9.68 -16.60
C ALA A 6 -1.66 10.45 -17.72
N VAL A 7 -0.36 10.43 -17.75
CA VAL A 7 0.45 10.99 -18.84
C VAL A 7 0.70 9.84 -19.81
N THR A 8 -0.26 9.64 -20.70
CA THR A 8 -0.11 8.67 -21.78
C THR A 8 0.78 9.29 -22.87
N GLN A 9 1.84 8.61 -23.13
CA GLN A 9 2.82 8.81 -24.24
C GLN A 9 3.92 9.85 -24.03
N ALA A 10 5.07 9.47 -24.51
CA ALA A 10 6.31 10.23 -24.67
C ALA A 10 7.16 10.44 -23.42
N VAL A 11 7.32 9.43 -22.60
CA VAL A 11 8.30 9.50 -21.50
C VAL A 11 9.71 9.08 -21.96
N GLY A 12 9.90 8.82 -23.23
CA GLY A 12 11.21 8.63 -23.80
C GLY A 12 11.87 9.97 -24.17
N GLY A 13 12.52 10.63 -23.24
CA GLY A 13 13.46 11.72 -23.52
C GLY A 13 12.97 13.14 -23.29
N ALA A 14 11.71 13.51 -23.57
CA ALA A 14 11.27 14.90 -23.50
C ALA A 14 11.00 15.44 -22.07
N PHE A 15 10.73 14.55 -21.12
CA PHE A 15 10.54 14.93 -19.71
C PHE A 15 11.83 14.81 -18.88
N ALA A 16 12.88 14.23 -19.42
CA ALA A 16 14.17 14.15 -18.71
C ALA A 16 14.77 15.52 -18.43
N ASP A 17 14.42 16.52 -19.22
CA ASP A 17 14.94 17.88 -19.10
C ASP A 17 14.00 18.85 -18.36
N GLN A 18 12.75 18.47 -18.08
CA GLN A 18 11.89 19.26 -17.23
C GLN A 18 12.11 18.91 -15.75
N TRP A 19 12.38 19.90 -14.97
CA TRP A 19 12.70 19.88 -13.52
C TRP A 19 11.48 19.47 -12.66
N LEU A 20 10.81 18.37 -13.00
CA LEU A 20 9.66 17.86 -12.26
C LEU A 20 10.10 16.96 -11.10
N GLU A 21 9.48 17.14 -9.97
CA GLU A 21 9.61 16.21 -8.84
C GLU A 21 9.00 14.86 -9.24
N VAL A 22 9.73 13.77 -9.06
CA VAL A 22 9.25 12.41 -9.29
C VAL A 22 9.21 11.66 -7.98
N ILE A 23 8.05 11.10 -7.67
CA ILE A 23 7.77 10.33 -6.45
C ILE A 23 7.57 8.87 -6.85
N GLU A 24 8.27 7.98 -6.16
CA GLU A 24 8.13 6.52 -6.28
C GLU A 24 8.00 5.87 -4.90
N ALA A 25 7.67 4.58 -4.87
CA ALA A 25 7.61 3.81 -3.63
C ALA A 25 8.99 3.74 -2.97
N ASP A 26 9.06 4.07 -1.68
CA ASP A 26 10.27 3.97 -0.89
C ASP A 26 10.52 2.50 -0.52
N ASN A 27 11.66 1.94 -0.99
CA ASN A 27 12.19 0.63 -0.61
C ASN A 27 11.12 -0.49 -0.48
N MET A 28 10.35 -0.71 -1.55
CA MET A 28 9.33 -1.77 -1.57
C MET A 28 9.99 -3.13 -1.87
N GLY A 29 10.39 -3.82 -0.80
CA GLY A 29 10.95 -5.18 -0.87
C GLY A 29 9.88 -6.27 -0.89
N ASP A 30 10.34 -7.53 -0.99
CA ASP A 30 9.48 -8.73 -1.08
C ASP A 30 8.57 -8.95 0.14
N GLN A 31 8.94 -8.41 1.29
CA GLN A 31 8.18 -8.52 2.55
C GLN A 31 7.42 -7.23 2.90
N THR A 32 7.63 -6.16 2.13
CA THR A 32 6.97 -4.88 2.36
C THR A 32 5.55 -4.94 1.83
N VAL A 33 4.58 -4.63 2.68
CA VAL A 33 3.15 -4.56 2.32
C VAL A 33 2.68 -3.14 2.04
N PHE A 34 3.30 -2.16 2.71
CA PHE A 34 2.95 -0.74 2.61
C PHE A 34 4.17 0.13 2.79
N THR A 35 4.29 1.19 1.99
CA THR A 35 5.37 2.16 2.12
C THR A 35 4.94 3.54 1.64
N LYS A 36 5.64 4.57 2.12
CA LYS A 36 5.47 5.94 1.64
C LYS A 36 6.07 6.14 0.25
N GLY A 37 5.62 7.20 -0.41
CA GLY A 37 6.33 7.73 -1.58
C GLY A 37 7.58 8.49 -1.16
N THR A 38 8.65 8.38 -1.95
CA THR A 38 9.88 9.15 -1.79
C THR A 38 10.22 9.90 -3.06
N LEU A 39 10.82 11.07 -2.92
CA LEU A 39 11.28 11.90 -4.02
C LEU A 39 12.59 11.33 -4.57
N ILE A 40 12.54 10.75 -5.78
CA ILE A 40 13.73 10.27 -6.48
C ILE A 40 14.44 11.42 -7.20
N ARG A 41 13.65 12.31 -7.80
CA ARG A 41 14.17 13.50 -8.47
C ARG A 41 13.57 14.74 -7.81
N ARG A 42 14.44 15.60 -7.29
CA ARG A 42 14.03 16.89 -6.78
C ARG A 42 14.09 17.91 -7.92
N GLY A 43 12.95 18.55 -8.18
CA GLY A 43 12.89 19.73 -9.03
C GLY A 43 13.54 20.97 -8.37
N GLU A 44 13.05 22.15 -8.64
CA GLU A 44 13.56 23.40 -8.05
C GLU A 44 13.28 23.54 -6.54
N ASN A 45 12.37 22.74 -5.99
CA ASN A 45 11.97 22.80 -4.59
C ASN A 45 12.94 22.05 -3.67
N LYS A 46 14.03 22.69 -3.30
CA LYS A 46 15.09 22.13 -2.43
C LYS A 46 14.66 21.96 -0.95
N LYS A 47 13.50 22.49 -0.55
CA LYS A 47 13.01 22.50 0.84
C LYS A 47 11.80 21.60 1.08
N GLY A 48 11.35 20.83 0.09
CA GLY A 48 10.20 19.93 0.20
C GLY A 48 10.46 18.76 1.15
N THR A 49 9.42 18.36 1.88
CA THR A 49 9.41 17.14 2.69
C THR A 49 9.26 15.93 1.76
N ASP A 50 10.00 14.85 2.00
CA ASP A 50 10.13 13.71 1.08
C ASP A 50 8.81 13.03 0.68
N ASN A 51 7.76 13.08 1.50
CA ASN A 51 6.46 12.47 1.22
C ASN A 51 5.36 13.51 0.91
N VAL A 52 5.67 14.78 0.73
CA VAL A 52 4.69 15.82 0.42
C VAL A 52 4.66 16.09 -1.07
N VAL A 53 3.47 15.98 -1.65
CA VAL A 53 3.24 16.13 -3.08
C VAL A 53 2.93 17.59 -3.41
N SER A 54 3.73 18.18 -4.28
CA SER A 54 3.49 19.50 -4.81
C SER A 54 2.62 19.48 -6.07
N ASN A 55 1.95 20.58 -6.36
CA ASN A 55 1.22 20.70 -7.63
C ASN A 55 2.21 20.61 -8.80
N GLY A 56 1.94 19.70 -9.72
CA GLY A 56 2.81 19.44 -10.87
C GLY A 56 3.81 18.30 -10.67
N SER A 57 3.94 17.74 -9.46
CA SER A 57 4.74 16.54 -9.22
C SER A 57 4.26 15.36 -10.06
N MET A 58 5.19 14.49 -10.42
CA MET A 58 4.93 13.23 -11.11
C MET A 58 4.96 12.09 -10.09
N ILE A 59 3.96 11.24 -10.12
CA ILE A 59 3.91 10.00 -9.35
C ILE A 59 4.14 8.86 -10.32
N HIS A 60 5.12 8.00 -10.04
CA HIS A 60 5.38 6.81 -10.81
C HIS A 60 4.84 5.58 -10.08
N VAL A 61 4.09 4.77 -10.77
CA VAL A 61 3.49 3.52 -10.27
C VAL A 61 4.04 2.38 -11.10
N TYR A 62 4.69 1.42 -10.46
CA TYR A 62 5.18 0.20 -11.11
C TYR A 62 4.11 -0.89 -11.14
N ASP A 63 4.36 -1.95 -11.91
CA ASP A 63 3.54 -3.15 -11.89
C ASP A 63 3.39 -3.71 -10.48
N ASN A 64 2.19 -4.21 -10.17
CA ASN A 64 1.85 -4.77 -8.87
C ASN A 64 1.97 -3.80 -7.67
N GLN A 65 1.89 -2.52 -7.93
CA GLN A 65 1.75 -1.49 -6.91
C GLN A 65 0.36 -0.88 -6.96
N PHE A 66 -0.18 -0.58 -5.79
CA PHE A 66 -1.39 0.22 -5.64
C PHE A 66 -1.03 1.52 -4.97
N MET A 67 -1.16 2.61 -5.70
CA MET A 67 -0.86 3.95 -5.20
C MET A 67 -2.12 4.58 -4.60
N ILE A 68 -1.97 5.21 -3.45
CA ILE A 68 -3.00 6.04 -2.82
C ILE A 68 -2.46 7.45 -2.58
N LEU A 69 -3.26 8.43 -2.93
CA LEU A 69 -3.03 9.83 -2.60
C LEU A 69 -3.90 10.20 -1.40
N VAL A 70 -3.27 10.69 -0.34
CA VAL A 70 -3.92 11.00 0.93
C VAL A 70 -3.77 12.49 1.22
N ASP A 71 -4.85 13.15 1.63
CA ASP A 71 -4.87 14.53 2.08
C ASP A 71 -5.52 14.61 3.47
N GLY A 72 -4.76 15.13 4.44
CA GLY A 72 -5.25 15.22 5.82
C GLY A 72 -5.71 13.89 6.42
N GLY A 73 -5.10 12.77 6.03
CA GLY A 73 -5.45 11.42 6.49
C GLY A 73 -6.61 10.77 5.73
N LYS A 74 -7.14 11.40 4.68
CA LYS A 74 -8.23 10.88 3.84
C LYS A 74 -7.71 10.54 2.45
N ILE A 75 -8.15 9.40 1.91
CA ILE A 75 -7.83 9.03 0.53
C ILE A 75 -8.59 9.98 -0.40
N VAL A 76 -7.88 10.70 -1.25
CA VAL A 76 -8.44 11.61 -2.24
C VAL A 76 -8.38 11.06 -3.66
N ASP A 77 -7.42 10.19 -3.94
CA ASP A 77 -7.32 9.49 -5.22
C ASP A 77 -6.49 8.20 -5.09
N TYR A 78 -6.59 7.29 -6.05
CA TYR A 78 -5.83 6.04 -6.08
C TYR A 78 -5.72 5.48 -7.50
N THR A 79 -4.72 4.63 -7.74
CA THR A 79 -4.60 3.83 -8.97
C THR A 79 -3.78 2.57 -8.75
N ALA A 80 -4.09 1.53 -9.52
CA ALA A 80 -3.27 0.32 -9.64
C ALA A 80 -2.65 0.18 -11.05
N GLU A 81 -2.97 1.10 -11.95
CA GLU A 81 -2.43 1.05 -13.30
C GLU A 81 -0.99 1.55 -13.31
N PRO A 82 -0.03 0.78 -13.85
CA PRO A 82 1.35 1.23 -13.98
C PRO A 82 1.45 2.46 -14.88
N GLY A 83 2.32 3.39 -14.51
CA GLY A 83 2.56 4.58 -15.34
C GLY A 83 2.96 5.81 -14.55
N TYR A 84 3.02 6.92 -15.25
CA TYR A 84 3.33 8.24 -14.69
C TYR A 84 2.07 9.09 -14.58
N TYR A 85 1.88 9.68 -13.42
CA TYR A 85 0.69 10.47 -13.09
C TYR A 85 1.09 11.85 -12.62
N LYS A 86 0.57 12.88 -13.31
CA LYS A 86 0.79 14.27 -12.91
C LYS A 86 -0.26 14.70 -11.89
N VAL A 87 0.19 15.22 -10.78
CA VAL A 87 -0.70 15.79 -9.76
C VAL A 87 -1.16 17.18 -10.17
N SER A 88 -2.47 17.41 -10.13
CA SER A 88 -3.09 18.71 -10.42
C SER A 88 -4.11 19.06 -9.34
N ASN A 89 -3.76 20.00 -8.48
CA ASN A 89 -4.61 20.45 -7.38
C ASN A 89 -5.85 21.23 -7.82
N SER A 90 -5.97 21.54 -9.13
CA SER A 90 -7.09 22.31 -9.70
C SER A 90 -8.32 21.45 -10.05
N SER A 91 -8.25 20.14 -9.86
CA SER A 91 -9.28 19.20 -10.30
C SER A 91 -9.96 18.52 -9.12
N MET A 92 -11.28 18.33 -9.21
CA MET A 92 -11.98 17.47 -8.25
C MET A 92 -11.50 16.03 -8.33
N PRO A 93 -11.52 15.26 -7.22
CA PRO A 93 -11.16 13.85 -7.22
C PRO A 93 -11.91 13.09 -8.28
N SER A 94 -11.23 12.28 -9.07
CA SER A 94 -11.88 11.33 -9.97
C SER A 94 -11.67 9.93 -9.46
N LEU A 95 -12.74 9.16 -9.54
CA LEU A 95 -12.64 7.72 -9.36
C LEU A 95 -11.95 7.14 -10.59
N PHE A 96 -10.75 6.61 -10.42
CA PHE A 96 -10.15 5.75 -11.42
C PHE A 96 -10.93 4.43 -11.44
N ASN A 97 -11.64 4.16 -12.53
CA ASN A 97 -12.24 2.85 -12.78
C ASN A 97 -11.15 1.86 -13.22
N GLY A 98 -10.20 1.57 -12.32
CA GLY A 98 -9.19 0.53 -12.55
C GLY A 98 -9.78 -0.87 -12.38
N GLN A 99 -8.96 -1.88 -12.56
CA GLN A 99 -9.25 -3.32 -12.63
C GLN A 99 -10.02 -3.94 -11.45
N PHE A 100 -10.39 -3.19 -10.43
CA PHE A 100 -10.92 -3.71 -9.16
C PHE A 100 -12.45 -3.67 -9.00
N GLY A 101 -13.19 -3.17 -9.96
CA GLY A 101 -14.65 -3.24 -10.00
C GLY A 101 -15.40 -2.50 -8.87
N ASP A 102 -16.68 -2.85 -8.72
CA ASP A 102 -17.63 -2.14 -7.86
C ASP A 102 -17.35 -2.20 -6.36
N SER A 103 -16.68 -3.27 -5.89
CA SER A 103 -16.34 -3.44 -4.47
C SER A 103 -15.35 -2.40 -3.94
N LEU A 104 -14.36 -2.02 -4.75
CA LEU A 104 -13.41 -0.96 -4.39
C LEU A 104 -14.05 0.41 -4.43
N LYS A 105 -14.93 0.64 -5.40
CA LYS A 105 -15.69 1.88 -5.48
C LYS A 105 -16.55 2.09 -4.23
N GLU A 106 -17.25 1.07 -3.80
CA GLU A 106 -18.06 1.12 -2.57
C GLU A 106 -17.19 1.38 -1.31
N THR A 107 -16.02 0.74 -1.24
CA THR A 107 -15.06 0.96 -0.14
C THR A 107 -14.51 2.39 -0.18
N PHE A 108 -14.19 2.91 -1.37
CA PHE A 108 -13.72 4.28 -1.55
C PHE A 108 -14.78 5.30 -1.12
N ASP A 109 -16.03 5.12 -1.53
CA ASP A 109 -17.12 6.03 -1.16
C ASP A 109 -17.36 6.08 0.35
N ARG A 110 -17.13 4.98 1.07
CA ARG A 110 -17.17 4.94 2.55
C ARG A 110 -16.02 5.68 3.21
N VAL A 111 -14.83 5.64 2.62
CA VAL A 111 -13.61 6.24 3.17
C VAL A 111 -13.45 7.70 2.76
N ARG A 112 -14.11 8.12 1.69
CA ARG A 112 -14.09 9.48 1.17
C ARG A 112 -14.94 10.42 2.02
N PHE A 113 -14.31 11.39 2.63
CA PHE A 113 -15.01 12.49 3.30
C PHE A 113 -14.78 13.81 2.56
N GLY A 114 -15.86 14.58 2.41
CA GLY A 114 -15.96 15.80 1.63
C GLY A 114 -14.87 16.83 1.85
N GLY A 115 -14.62 17.57 0.80
CA GLY A 115 -13.53 18.48 0.56
C GLY A 115 -13.20 19.46 1.69
N GLN A 116 -11.91 19.50 1.98
CA GLN A 116 -11.25 20.62 2.63
C GLN A 116 -10.02 20.99 1.81
N THR A 117 -9.56 22.22 1.96
CA THR A 117 -8.36 22.76 1.30
C THR A 117 -7.16 21.84 1.52
N PRO A 118 -6.37 21.49 0.47
CA PRO A 118 -5.24 20.60 0.60
C PRO A 118 -4.21 21.18 1.56
N GLN A 119 -3.97 20.50 2.69
CA GLN A 119 -2.98 20.94 3.67
C GLN A 119 -1.65 20.21 3.55
N SER A 120 -1.68 18.93 3.18
CA SER A 120 -0.48 18.10 3.02
C SER A 120 -0.85 16.81 2.30
N GLN A 121 -0.70 16.81 1.00
CA GLN A 121 -0.93 15.60 0.20
C GLN A 121 0.27 14.68 0.31
N LYS A 122 0.01 13.42 0.62
CA LYS A 122 1.01 12.35 0.74
C LYS A 122 0.68 11.20 -0.20
N VAL A 123 1.71 10.56 -0.73
CA VAL A 123 1.57 9.37 -1.56
C VAL A 123 2.03 8.15 -0.78
N TYR A 124 1.23 7.10 -0.83
CA TYR A 124 1.60 5.79 -0.28
C TYR A 124 1.38 4.71 -1.33
N TYR A 125 2.09 3.60 -1.15
CA TYR A 125 2.03 2.45 -2.03
C TYR A 125 1.76 1.18 -1.24
N ILE A 126 0.91 0.32 -1.79
CA ILE A 126 0.59 -1.00 -1.27
C ILE A 126 1.08 -2.03 -2.26
N ASN A 127 1.75 -3.05 -1.78
CA ASN A 127 2.26 -4.13 -2.59
C ASN A 127 1.13 -5.11 -2.95
N LEU A 128 0.89 -5.30 -4.25
CA LEU A 128 -0.10 -6.24 -4.77
C LEU A 128 0.52 -7.59 -5.17
N GLN A 129 1.83 -7.74 -5.04
CA GLN A 129 2.50 -9.01 -5.28
C GLN A 129 2.09 -10.04 -4.22
N GLU A 130 2.22 -11.30 -4.58
CA GLU A 130 2.13 -12.38 -3.61
C GLU A 130 3.38 -12.43 -2.75
N ILE A 131 3.24 -12.20 -1.46
CA ILE A 131 4.32 -12.29 -0.47
C ILE A 131 4.44 -13.74 -0.03
N LYS A 132 5.58 -14.35 -0.33
CA LYS A 132 5.82 -15.78 -0.16
C LYS A 132 6.74 -16.05 1.02
N GLY A 133 6.70 -17.31 1.49
CA GLY A 133 7.65 -17.81 2.47
C GLY A 133 7.44 -17.28 3.89
N ILE A 134 6.23 -16.84 4.22
CA ILE A 134 5.88 -16.42 5.57
C ILE A 134 5.86 -17.67 6.45
N LYS A 135 6.73 -17.70 7.45
CA LYS A 135 6.89 -18.87 8.32
C LYS A 135 5.87 -18.85 9.45
N PHE A 136 5.32 -20.00 9.75
CA PHE A 136 4.54 -20.22 10.97
C PHE A 136 5.03 -21.46 11.72
N GLY A 137 4.76 -21.48 13.02
CA GLY A 137 5.10 -22.65 13.83
C GLY A 137 4.65 -22.52 15.27
N THR A 138 4.53 -23.66 15.91
CA THR A 138 4.23 -23.70 17.35
C THR A 138 5.47 -23.34 18.16
N ARG A 139 5.39 -22.29 18.98
CA ARG A 139 6.46 -21.88 19.89
C ARG A 139 6.71 -22.94 20.97
N ASN A 140 5.62 -23.41 21.58
CA ASN A 140 5.63 -24.49 22.56
C ASN A 140 4.92 -25.72 22.00
N PRO A 141 5.33 -26.95 22.37
CA PRO A 141 4.58 -28.14 22.00
C PRO A 141 3.14 -28.06 22.54
N ILE A 142 2.19 -28.49 21.69
CA ILE A 142 0.78 -28.65 22.07
C ILE A 142 0.63 -30.06 22.65
N ASN A 143 0.14 -30.17 23.86
CA ASN A 143 -0.16 -31.45 24.45
C ASN A 143 -1.44 -32.00 23.84
N TYR A 144 -1.37 -33.23 23.30
CA TYR A 144 -2.49 -33.98 22.74
C TYR A 144 -2.53 -35.36 23.36
N TYR A 145 -3.67 -35.73 23.95
CA TYR A 145 -3.87 -37.04 24.49
C TYR A 145 -4.45 -37.98 23.40
N ASP A 146 -3.67 -38.99 23.04
CA ASP A 146 -4.10 -40.00 22.08
C ASP A 146 -4.87 -41.13 22.79
N THR A 147 -6.15 -41.20 22.53
CA THR A 147 -7.04 -42.17 23.19
C THR A 147 -6.84 -43.61 22.70
N PHE A 148 -6.27 -43.80 21.52
CA PHE A 148 -6.00 -45.12 20.96
C PHE A 148 -4.76 -45.75 21.62
N TYR A 149 -3.69 -44.98 21.76
CA TYR A 149 -2.45 -45.40 22.40
C TYR A 149 -2.40 -45.14 23.90
N ASN A 150 -3.44 -44.47 24.44
CA ASN A 150 -3.53 -44.07 25.84
C ASN A 150 -2.27 -43.34 26.33
N ALA A 151 -1.80 -42.40 25.52
CA ALA A 151 -0.52 -41.68 25.75
C ALA A 151 -0.65 -40.19 25.48
N GLU A 152 0.13 -39.39 26.20
CA GLU A 152 0.29 -37.96 25.92
C GLU A 152 1.36 -37.75 24.85
N LEU A 153 1.01 -36.98 23.82
CA LEU A 153 1.88 -36.59 22.73
C LEU A 153 2.13 -35.08 22.76
N PHE A 154 3.37 -34.69 22.51
CA PHE A 154 3.76 -33.28 22.42
C PHE A 154 4.02 -32.92 20.97
N LEU A 155 3.05 -32.25 20.36
CA LEU A 155 3.05 -31.97 18.92
C LEU A 155 3.68 -30.59 18.64
N ARG A 156 4.50 -30.54 17.60
CA ARG A 156 4.97 -29.32 16.98
C ARG A 156 4.61 -29.30 15.51
N ALA A 157 4.12 -28.15 15.06
CA ALA A 157 3.83 -27.91 13.65
C ALA A 157 4.60 -26.68 13.18
N HIS A 158 5.09 -26.72 11.95
CA HIS A 158 5.71 -25.60 11.28
C HIS A 158 5.47 -25.68 9.78
N GLY A 159 5.54 -24.53 9.13
CA GLY A 159 5.36 -24.47 7.68
C GLY A 159 5.58 -23.05 7.15
N THR A 160 5.23 -22.88 5.90
CA THR A 160 5.23 -21.59 5.22
C THR A 160 3.90 -21.39 4.50
N TYR A 161 3.49 -20.15 4.39
CA TYR A 161 2.33 -19.75 3.59
C TYR A 161 2.65 -18.49 2.79
N SER A 162 1.79 -18.13 1.87
CA SER A 162 1.85 -16.87 1.14
C SER A 162 0.54 -16.12 1.26
N ILE A 163 0.63 -14.82 1.12
CA ILE A 163 -0.53 -13.91 1.13
C ILE A 163 -0.50 -12.98 -0.06
N LYS A 164 -1.68 -12.51 -0.44
CA LYS A 164 -1.85 -11.46 -1.44
C LYS A 164 -2.92 -10.48 -0.97
N ILE A 165 -2.65 -9.19 -1.11
CA ILE A 165 -3.62 -8.14 -0.80
C ILE A 165 -4.59 -8.04 -1.97
N VAL A 166 -5.87 -8.37 -1.73
CA VAL A 166 -6.93 -8.36 -2.75
C VAL A 166 -7.81 -7.11 -2.69
N ASN A 167 -7.91 -6.47 -1.52
CA ASN A 167 -8.62 -5.20 -1.34
C ASN A 167 -7.69 -4.18 -0.67
N PRO A 168 -6.91 -3.42 -1.46
CA PRO A 168 -5.90 -2.53 -0.92
C PRO A 168 -6.49 -1.33 -0.16
N LEU A 169 -7.69 -0.84 -0.51
CA LEU A 169 -8.33 0.26 0.20
C LEU A 169 -8.80 -0.16 1.59
N GLN A 170 -9.42 -1.33 1.70
CA GLN A 170 -9.81 -1.89 3.00
C GLN A 170 -8.57 -2.21 3.84
N PHE A 171 -7.54 -2.78 3.22
CA PHE A 171 -6.27 -3.03 3.88
C PHE A 171 -5.65 -1.77 4.49
N TYR A 172 -5.63 -0.66 3.73
CA TYR A 172 -5.15 0.63 4.23
C TYR A 172 -6.00 1.14 5.41
N ALA A 173 -7.32 1.02 5.31
CA ALA A 173 -8.23 1.55 6.32
C ALA A 173 -8.19 0.78 7.65
N GLU A 174 -8.02 -0.55 7.59
CA GLU A 174 -8.18 -1.45 8.73
C GLU A 174 -6.86 -1.98 9.28
N ALA A 175 -5.86 -2.24 8.42
CA ALA A 175 -4.64 -2.93 8.81
C ALA A 175 -3.44 -2.00 9.02
N ILE A 176 -3.43 -0.81 8.38
CA ILE A 176 -2.29 0.10 8.45
C ILE A 176 -2.44 1.07 9.63
N PRO A 177 -1.51 1.06 10.60
CA PRO A 177 -1.49 2.06 11.67
C PRO A 177 -1.26 3.46 11.10
N LYS A 178 -2.04 4.45 11.56
CA LYS A 178 -2.08 5.81 11.00
C LYS A 178 -0.75 6.58 11.04
N ASN A 179 0.18 6.15 11.88
CA ASN A 179 1.47 6.82 12.10
C ASN A 179 2.65 6.08 11.45
N MET A 180 2.39 5.03 10.68
CA MET A 180 3.45 4.28 10.01
C MET A 180 3.60 4.72 8.56
N ASP A 181 4.82 4.96 8.15
CA ASP A 181 5.20 5.27 6.77
C ASP A 181 5.75 4.05 6.03
N HIS A 182 6.04 2.95 6.74
CA HIS A 182 6.52 1.69 6.20
C HIS A 182 6.01 0.53 7.07
N VAL A 183 5.49 -0.53 6.45
CA VAL A 183 4.95 -1.71 7.13
C VAL A 183 5.40 -2.96 6.38
N GLU A 184 6.00 -3.88 7.11
CA GLU A 184 6.33 -5.21 6.62
C GLU A 184 5.27 -6.23 7.03
N ILE A 185 5.27 -7.37 6.37
CA ILE A 185 4.33 -8.44 6.70
C ILE A 185 4.52 -8.97 8.13
N THR A 186 5.72 -8.90 8.65
CA THR A 186 6.05 -9.28 10.02
C THR A 186 5.35 -8.42 11.05
N ASP A 187 5.17 -7.12 10.78
CA ASP A 187 4.51 -6.18 11.68
C ASP A 187 3.01 -6.50 11.86
N ILE A 188 2.40 -7.06 10.81
CA ILE A 188 0.98 -7.43 10.79
C ILE A 188 0.77 -8.85 11.30
N ASN A 189 1.74 -9.72 11.11
CA ASN A 189 1.60 -11.16 11.32
C ASN A 189 1.79 -11.59 12.78
N GLU A 190 2.44 -10.78 13.63
CA GLU A 190 2.61 -11.11 15.05
C GLU A 190 1.29 -11.42 15.79
N PRO A 191 0.20 -10.66 15.62
CA PRO A 191 -1.07 -10.95 16.27
C PRO A 191 -1.75 -12.24 15.78
N VAL A 192 -1.58 -12.60 14.51
CA VAL A 192 -2.26 -13.75 13.88
C VAL A 192 -1.69 -15.07 14.35
N SER A 193 -0.40 -15.15 14.63
CA SER A 193 0.25 -16.38 15.11
C SER A 193 -0.19 -16.82 16.51
N TYR A 194 -0.79 -15.93 17.31
CA TYR A 194 -1.26 -16.22 18.65
C TYR A 194 -2.74 -16.60 18.75
N THR A 195 -3.56 -16.20 17.80
CA THR A 195 -5.03 -16.32 17.92
C THR A 195 -5.63 -17.57 17.28
N HIS A 196 -4.97 -18.18 16.30
CA HIS A 196 -5.53 -19.32 15.57
C HIS A 196 -5.12 -20.71 16.10
N LEU A 197 -4.34 -20.79 17.17
CA LEU A 197 -3.96 -22.06 17.80
C LEU A 197 -4.69 -22.32 19.12
N ARG A 198 -5.77 -21.58 19.41
CA ARG A 198 -6.74 -21.91 20.46
C ARG A 198 -7.99 -22.50 19.80
N ALA A 199 -7.95 -23.77 19.48
CA ALA A 199 -9.12 -24.61 19.29
C ALA A 199 -9.19 -25.62 20.42
#